data_014b8d37b44df2c53d06774383bbc0e1
#
_entry.id   014b8d37b44df2c53d06774383bbc0e1
#
_cell.length_a   1.000
_cell.length_b   1.000
_cell.length_c   1.000
_cell.angle_alpha   90.00
_cell.angle_beta   90.00
_cell.angle_gamma   90.00
#
_symmetry.space_group_name_H-M   'P 1'
#
loop_
_entity.id
_entity.type
_entity.pdbx_description
1 polymer ?
#
loop_
_entity_poly.entity_id
_entity_poly.type
_entity_poly.pdbx_seq_one_letter_code
_entity_poly.pdbx_strand_id
1 'polypeptide(L)'
;MSSSTQTHASTPEPSPGKLVPPFTVETALAKVRAAEDAWNSRDPERVSMAYSPDSAWRNRDTFVTGREEIRAFLKGKWDRELDYRLVKALWGFRENRIAVRFQYEWHTPEGQWFRSYGNELWEFDEAGLMRRREASINDVPILVSQRRFHWDAPGPRPASDPGIPDVK
;
A
#
# COMPACT_ATOMS: atom_id res chain seq x y z
N MET A 1 56.64 16.11 -7.94
CA MET A 1 55.30 15.86 -8.55
C MET A 1 54.53 15.00 -7.55
N SER A 2 53.70 15.60 -6.72
CA SER A 2 52.93 14.91 -5.71
C SER A 2 51.46 14.88 -6.15
N SER A 3 50.96 13.69 -6.48
CA SER A 3 49.56 13.46 -6.79
C SER A 3 48.77 13.30 -5.49
N SER A 4 47.90 14.26 -5.19
CA SER A 4 46.95 14.16 -4.09
C SER A 4 45.71 13.40 -4.56
N THR A 5 45.56 12.19 -4.04
CA THR A 5 44.32 11.38 -4.25
C THR A 5 43.25 11.91 -3.30
N GLN A 6 42.21 12.58 -3.83
CA GLN A 6 41.04 12.94 -3.06
C GLN A 6 40.13 11.71 -2.94
N THR A 7 40.06 11.19 -1.72
CA THR A 7 39.05 10.20 -1.32
C THR A 7 37.72 10.90 -1.11
N HIS A 8 36.78 10.68 -2.03
CA HIS A 8 35.38 11.05 -1.80
C HIS A 8 34.80 10.17 -0.67
N ALA A 9 34.61 10.78 0.48
CA ALA A 9 33.85 10.18 1.55
C ALA A 9 32.37 10.12 1.13
N SER A 10 31.88 8.92 0.90
CA SER A 10 30.45 8.68 0.72
C SER A 10 29.75 9.03 2.03
N THR A 11 28.88 10.04 2.00
CA THR A 11 27.96 10.35 3.10
C THR A 11 27.05 9.14 3.29
N PRO A 12 26.97 8.54 4.49
CA PRO A 12 26.06 7.43 4.71
C PRO A 12 24.63 7.92 4.48
N GLU A 13 23.87 7.21 3.65
CA GLU A 13 22.43 7.43 3.54
C GLU A 13 21.83 7.30 4.95
N PRO A 14 20.92 8.22 5.34
CA PRO A 14 20.28 8.10 6.63
C PRO A 14 19.49 6.81 6.66
N SER A 15 19.78 5.95 7.63
CA SER A 15 18.96 4.78 7.93
C SER A 15 17.49 5.22 8.00
N PRO A 16 16.54 4.48 7.38
CA PRO A 16 15.16 4.89 7.42
C PRO A 16 14.74 5.05 8.87
N GLY A 17 14.51 6.29 9.28
CA GLY A 17 14.03 6.62 10.61
C GLY A 17 12.72 5.88 10.89
N LYS A 18 12.42 5.65 12.17
CA LYS A 18 11.16 5.04 12.57
C LYS A 18 9.98 5.78 11.89
N LEU A 19 9.12 5.05 11.20
CA LEU A 19 7.98 5.61 10.46
C LEU A 19 6.82 5.96 11.40
N VAL A 20 6.97 7.04 12.13
CA VAL A 20 6.01 7.53 13.14
C VAL A 20 5.59 8.97 12.85
N PRO A 21 4.38 9.39 13.29
CA PRO A 21 3.98 10.80 13.21
C PRO A 21 4.89 11.72 14.06
N PRO A 22 5.01 13.02 13.72
CA PRO A 22 4.44 13.66 12.52
C PRO A 22 5.20 13.24 11.25
N PHE A 23 4.46 12.99 10.17
CA PHE A 23 5.08 12.56 8.92
C PHE A 23 5.74 13.71 8.18
N THR A 24 6.84 13.38 7.49
CA THR A 24 7.46 14.20 6.44
C THR A 24 7.08 13.62 5.07
N VAL A 25 7.46 14.27 3.99
CA VAL A 25 7.25 13.75 2.64
C VAL A 25 7.92 12.38 2.48
N GLU A 26 9.15 12.23 2.97
CA GLU A 26 9.92 10.98 2.89
C GLU A 26 9.25 9.85 3.69
N THR A 27 8.84 10.14 4.93
CA THR A 27 8.23 9.12 5.80
C THR A 27 6.81 8.78 5.37
N ALA A 28 6.05 9.74 4.82
CA ALA A 28 4.74 9.47 4.22
C ALA A 28 4.86 8.56 2.98
N LEU A 29 5.80 8.85 2.08
CA LEU A 29 6.09 7.98 0.93
C LEU A 29 6.52 6.59 1.35
N ALA A 30 7.36 6.48 2.37
CA ALA A 30 7.80 5.18 2.93
C ALA A 30 6.62 4.39 3.52
N LYS A 31 5.69 5.07 4.23
CA LYS A 31 4.46 4.44 4.73
C LYS A 31 3.57 3.91 3.60
N VAL A 32 3.38 4.69 2.56
CA VAL A 32 2.59 4.27 1.39
C VAL A 32 3.22 3.06 0.72
N ARG A 33 4.54 3.06 0.54
CA ARG A 33 5.27 1.91 -0.04
C ARG A 33 5.19 0.68 0.85
N ALA A 34 5.37 0.82 2.16
CA ALA A 34 5.27 -0.29 3.10
C ALA A 34 3.87 -0.93 3.08
N ALA A 35 2.81 -0.13 2.99
CA ALA A 35 1.45 -0.61 2.87
C ALA A 35 1.22 -1.34 1.54
N GLU A 36 1.69 -0.79 0.42
CA GLU A 36 1.63 -1.44 -0.89
C GLU A 36 2.30 -2.82 -0.85
N ASP A 37 3.53 -2.89 -0.34
CA ASP A 37 4.30 -4.13 -0.26
C ASP A 37 3.63 -5.17 0.65
N ALA A 38 3.11 -4.75 1.81
CA ALA A 38 2.40 -5.64 2.72
C ALA A 38 1.13 -6.23 2.07
N TRP A 39 0.32 -5.42 1.41
CA TRP A 39 -0.90 -5.89 0.75
C TRP A 39 -0.58 -6.77 -0.47
N ASN A 40 0.47 -6.46 -1.24
CA ASN A 40 0.92 -7.29 -2.35
C ASN A 40 1.47 -8.66 -1.91
N SER A 41 1.83 -8.83 -0.64
CA SER A 41 2.18 -10.14 -0.09
C SER A 41 0.98 -11.08 0.00
N ARG A 42 -0.23 -10.55 0.02
CA ARG A 42 -1.49 -11.30 0.23
C ARG A 42 -1.47 -12.15 1.51
N ASP A 43 -0.75 -11.69 2.51
CA ASP A 43 -0.63 -12.34 3.82
C ASP A 43 -1.43 -11.55 4.87
N PRO A 44 -2.62 -12.06 5.30
CA PRO A 44 -3.45 -11.38 6.28
C PRO A 44 -2.74 -11.13 7.61
N GLU A 45 -1.89 -12.05 8.06
CA GLU A 45 -1.14 -11.91 9.30
C GLU A 45 -0.14 -10.75 9.20
N ARG A 46 0.66 -10.72 8.15
CA ARG A 46 1.62 -9.64 7.90
C ARG A 46 0.93 -8.28 7.82
N VAL A 47 -0.16 -8.18 7.06
CA VAL A 47 -0.91 -6.91 6.90
C VAL A 47 -1.48 -6.46 8.23
N SER A 48 -2.07 -7.35 9.03
CA SER A 48 -2.72 -7.00 10.29
C SER A 48 -1.76 -6.35 11.29
N MET A 49 -0.47 -6.66 11.23
CA MET A 49 0.54 -6.12 12.15
C MET A 49 0.87 -4.63 11.92
N ALA A 50 0.49 -4.06 10.77
CA ALA A 50 0.63 -2.63 10.49
C ALA A 50 -0.47 -1.77 11.16
N TYR A 51 -1.48 -2.42 11.73
CA TYR A 51 -2.63 -1.78 12.35
C TYR A 51 -2.57 -1.89 13.87
N SER A 52 -3.13 -0.88 14.56
CA SER A 52 -3.25 -0.95 16.01
C SER A 52 -4.21 -2.09 16.43
N PRO A 53 -4.06 -2.65 17.65
CA PRO A 53 -4.92 -3.75 18.11
C PRO A 53 -6.42 -3.45 18.08
N ASP A 54 -6.79 -2.17 18.19
CA ASP A 54 -8.15 -1.65 18.18
C ASP A 54 -8.50 -0.86 16.91
N SER A 55 -7.72 -1.05 15.84
CA SER A 55 -7.91 -0.31 14.59
C SER A 55 -9.33 -0.43 14.04
N ALA A 56 -9.89 0.68 13.60
CA ALA A 56 -11.22 0.75 13.03
C ALA A 56 -11.17 1.03 11.53
N TRP A 57 -11.84 0.18 10.76
CA TRP A 57 -11.92 0.28 9.31
C TRP A 57 -13.35 0.50 8.81
N ARG A 58 -13.46 1.29 7.77
CA ARG A 58 -14.53 1.15 6.77
C ARG A 58 -13.87 0.77 5.44
N ASN A 59 -14.26 -0.34 4.89
CA ASN A 59 -13.87 -0.76 3.54
C ASN A 59 -15.12 -0.91 2.68
N ARG A 60 -15.35 0.01 1.77
CA ARG A 60 -16.63 0.13 1.04
C ARG A 60 -17.77 0.38 2.03
N ASP A 61 -18.68 -0.57 2.18
CA ASP A 61 -19.81 -0.58 3.13
C ASP A 61 -19.58 -1.54 4.33
N THR A 62 -18.40 -2.14 4.43
CA THR A 62 -18.05 -3.11 5.47
C THR A 62 -17.22 -2.42 6.56
N PHE A 63 -17.64 -2.63 7.81
CA PHE A 63 -16.97 -2.11 9.01
C PHE A 63 -16.24 -3.23 9.72
N VAL A 64 -14.98 -2.98 10.09
CA VAL A 64 -14.07 -3.97 10.67
C VAL A 64 -13.35 -3.34 11.85
N THR A 65 -13.25 -4.05 12.98
CA THR A 65 -12.56 -3.57 14.18
C THR A 65 -11.58 -4.61 14.71
N GLY A 66 -10.34 -4.17 14.91
CA GLY A 66 -9.29 -4.99 15.50
C GLY A 66 -8.63 -5.97 14.53
N ARG A 67 -7.46 -6.47 14.93
CA ARG A 67 -6.60 -7.30 14.06
C ARG A 67 -7.25 -8.64 13.67
N GLU A 68 -8.04 -9.25 14.55
CA GLU A 68 -8.70 -10.51 14.25
C GLU A 68 -9.71 -10.36 13.10
N GLU A 69 -10.57 -9.35 13.18
CA GLU A 69 -11.52 -9.04 12.11
C GLU A 69 -10.83 -8.62 10.82
N ILE A 70 -9.72 -7.87 10.92
CA ILE A 70 -8.88 -7.49 9.77
C ILE A 70 -8.36 -8.74 9.05
N ARG A 71 -7.80 -9.71 9.78
CA ARG A 71 -7.30 -10.95 9.20
C ARG A 71 -8.41 -11.75 8.51
N ALA A 72 -9.57 -11.86 9.14
CA ALA A 72 -10.72 -12.56 8.57
C ALA A 72 -11.22 -11.87 7.28
N PHE A 73 -11.31 -10.55 7.31
CA PHE A 73 -11.67 -9.74 6.13
C PHE A 73 -10.70 -9.97 4.96
N LEU A 74 -9.40 -9.88 5.23
CA LEU A 74 -8.36 -10.02 4.21
C LEU A 74 -8.30 -11.44 3.63
N LYS A 75 -8.49 -12.46 4.48
CA LYS A 75 -8.59 -13.84 4.02
C LYS A 75 -9.73 -14.00 3.01
N GLY A 76 -10.92 -13.54 3.34
CA GLY A 76 -12.07 -13.58 2.44
C GLY A 76 -11.86 -12.78 1.16
N LYS A 77 -11.18 -11.63 1.25
CA LYS A 77 -10.82 -10.81 0.10
C LYS A 77 -9.97 -11.58 -0.89
N TRP A 78 -8.85 -12.15 -0.46
CA TRP A 78 -7.91 -12.84 -1.35
C TRP A 78 -8.32 -14.27 -1.72
N ASP A 79 -9.30 -14.84 -1.04
CA ASP A 79 -9.98 -16.05 -1.52
C ASP A 79 -10.86 -15.76 -2.76
N ARG A 80 -11.34 -14.53 -2.91
CA ARG A 80 -12.19 -14.10 -4.04
C ARG A 80 -11.44 -13.33 -5.12
N GLU A 81 -10.48 -12.52 -4.74
CA GLU A 81 -9.72 -11.63 -5.62
C GLU A 81 -8.38 -12.28 -5.97
N LEU A 82 -8.37 -13.04 -7.08
CA LEU A 82 -7.23 -13.84 -7.49
C LEU A 82 -6.23 -13.01 -8.32
N ASP A 83 -4.97 -13.42 -8.31
CA ASP A 83 -3.87 -12.73 -9.02
C ASP A 83 -3.75 -11.23 -8.72
N TYR A 84 -4.10 -10.86 -7.51
CA TYR A 84 -4.15 -9.50 -6.99
C TYR A 84 -2.79 -8.80 -7.07
N ARG A 85 -2.80 -7.59 -7.65
CA ARG A 85 -1.67 -6.66 -7.72
C ARG A 85 -2.15 -5.25 -7.46
N LEU A 86 -1.48 -4.56 -6.55
CA LEU A 86 -1.87 -3.25 -6.03
C LEU A 86 -0.76 -2.23 -6.27
N VAL A 87 -1.16 -1.03 -6.69
CA VAL A 87 -0.31 0.17 -6.70
C VAL A 87 -0.97 1.25 -5.87
N LYS A 88 -0.21 1.84 -4.95
CA LYS A 88 -0.61 2.99 -4.14
C LYS A 88 0.22 4.22 -4.49
N ALA A 89 -0.42 5.39 -4.42
CA ALA A 89 0.25 6.66 -4.59
C ALA A 89 -0.15 7.64 -3.47
N LEU A 90 0.85 8.29 -2.88
CA LEU A 90 0.60 9.34 -1.90
C LEU A 90 -0.16 10.49 -2.56
N TRP A 91 -1.30 10.90 -1.98
CA TRP A 91 -2.04 12.08 -2.40
C TRP A 91 -1.68 13.31 -1.57
N GLY A 92 -1.62 13.14 -0.26
CA GLY A 92 -1.27 14.19 0.67
C GLY A 92 -1.13 13.66 2.09
N PHE A 93 -0.57 14.46 2.98
CA PHE A 93 -0.43 14.10 4.39
C PHE A 93 -0.44 15.33 5.27
N ARG A 94 -0.80 15.15 6.52
CA ARG A 94 -0.72 16.17 7.56
C ARG A 94 -0.60 15.49 8.92
N GLU A 95 0.45 15.83 9.68
CA GLU A 95 0.67 15.30 11.04
C GLU A 95 0.65 13.76 11.07
N ASN A 96 -0.42 13.16 11.63
CA ASN A 96 -0.58 11.71 11.74
C ASN A 96 -1.54 11.12 10.69
N ARG A 97 -1.88 11.88 9.64
CA ARG A 97 -2.84 11.49 8.60
C ARG A 97 -2.19 11.44 7.23
N ILE A 98 -2.56 10.42 6.47
CA ILE A 98 -2.11 10.23 5.08
C ILE A 98 -3.32 9.92 4.20
N ALA A 99 -3.44 10.62 3.08
CA ALA A 99 -4.41 10.34 2.03
C ALA A 99 -3.72 9.64 0.86
N VAL A 100 -4.34 8.61 0.32
CA VAL A 100 -3.77 7.73 -0.70
C VAL A 100 -4.79 7.48 -1.81
N ARG A 101 -4.32 7.51 -3.05
CA ARG A 101 -5.07 6.93 -4.17
C ARG A 101 -4.43 5.59 -4.54
N PHE A 102 -5.25 4.64 -4.99
CA PHE A 102 -4.75 3.34 -5.38
C PHE A 102 -5.56 2.73 -6.51
N GLN A 103 -4.94 1.79 -7.19
CA GLN A 103 -5.59 0.90 -8.14
C GLN A 103 -5.07 -0.52 -7.90
N TYR A 104 -5.93 -1.51 -8.07
CA TYR A 104 -5.50 -2.89 -8.08
C TYR A 104 -6.24 -3.69 -9.15
N GLU A 105 -5.58 -4.72 -9.65
CA GLU A 105 -6.14 -5.63 -10.63
C GLU A 105 -6.25 -7.02 -10.04
N TRP A 106 -7.31 -7.71 -10.38
CA TRP A 106 -7.64 -9.04 -9.88
C TRP A 106 -8.67 -9.69 -10.79
N HIS A 107 -8.86 -11.00 -10.63
CA HIS A 107 -9.95 -11.70 -11.31
C HIS A 107 -10.74 -12.57 -10.36
N THR A 108 -11.99 -12.88 -10.76
CA THR A 108 -12.85 -13.83 -10.06
C THR A 108 -12.36 -15.26 -10.33
N PRO A 109 -12.81 -16.27 -9.53
CA PRO A 109 -12.55 -17.69 -9.83
C PRO A 109 -13.02 -18.12 -11.23
N GLU A 110 -14.06 -17.45 -11.77
CA GLU A 110 -14.58 -17.70 -13.14
C GLU A 110 -13.77 -17.01 -14.22
N GLY A 111 -12.77 -16.18 -13.86
CA GLY A 111 -11.87 -15.57 -14.82
C GLY A 111 -12.25 -14.16 -15.29
N GLN A 112 -13.25 -13.51 -14.70
CA GLN A 112 -13.56 -12.12 -15.00
C GLN A 112 -12.56 -11.19 -14.33
N TRP A 113 -11.82 -10.41 -15.11
CA TRP A 113 -10.87 -9.42 -14.62
C TRP A 113 -11.54 -8.10 -14.27
N PHE A 114 -11.01 -7.47 -13.23
CA PHE A 114 -11.40 -6.14 -12.75
C PHE A 114 -10.18 -5.26 -12.53
N ARG A 115 -10.36 -3.95 -12.72
CA ARG A 115 -9.51 -2.92 -12.13
C ARG A 115 -10.34 -2.15 -11.12
N SER A 116 -9.88 -2.16 -9.88
CA SER A 116 -10.52 -1.44 -8.80
C SER A 116 -9.80 -0.11 -8.57
N TYR A 117 -10.57 0.96 -8.55
CA TYR A 117 -10.10 2.33 -8.32
C TYR A 117 -10.51 2.75 -6.94
N GLY A 118 -9.56 3.21 -6.12
CA GLY A 118 -9.85 3.58 -4.75
C GLY A 118 -9.10 4.81 -4.26
N ASN A 119 -9.72 5.40 -3.25
CA ASN A 119 -9.13 6.43 -2.42
C ASN A 119 -9.27 6.01 -0.96
N GLU A 120 -8.25 6.26 -0.16
CA GLU A 120 -8.31 5.91 1.26
C GLU A 120 -7.69 6.98 2.14
N LEU A 121 -8.20 7.04 3.36
CA LEU A 121 -7.77 7.95 4.40
C LEU A 121 -7.21 7.15 5.57
N TRP A 122 -6.01 7.49 6.00
CA TRP A 122 -5.32 6.83 7.10
C TRP A 122 -5.08 7.77 8.27
N GLU A 123 -5.20 7.24 9.47
CA GLU A 123 -4.77 7.91 10.69
C GLU A 123 -3.94 6.95 11.54
N PHE A 124 -2.82 7.45 12.07
CA PHE A 124 -1.84 6.63 12.80
C PHE A 124 -1.78 7.04 14.27
N ASP A 125 -1.44 6.09 15.13
CA ASP A 125 -1.08 6.36 16.51
C ASP A 125 0.39 6.80 16.64
N GLU A 126 0.81 7.14 17.86
CA GLU A 126 2.18 7.61 18.14
C GLU A 126 3.25 6.55 17.89
N ALA A 127 2.88 5.26 17.93
CA ALA A 127 3.76 4.15 17.62
C ALA A 127 3.93 3.90 16.11
N GLY A 128 3.17 4.62 15.27
CA GLY A 128 3.18 4.46 13.83
C GLY A 128 2.30 3.32 13.33
N LEU A 129 1.38 2.81 14.15
CA LEU A 129 0.38 1.84 13.74
C LEU A 129 -0.87 2.56 13.24
N MET A 130 -1.47 2.06 12.17
CA MET A 130 -2.69 2.66 11.63
C MET A 130 -3.87 2.30 12.53
N ARG A 131 -4.50 3.33 13.11
CA ARG A 131 -5.64 3.16 14.02
C ARG A 131 -6.99 3.38 13.36
N ARG A 132 -7.01 4.04 12.19
CA ARG A 132 -8.23 4.28 11.42
C ARG A 132 -7.93 4.21 9.95
N ARG A 133 -8.82 3.55 9.20
CA ARG A 133 -8.75 3.48 7.75
C ARG A 133 -10.15 3.58 7.16
N GLU A 134 -10.34 4.45 6.19
CA GLU A 134 -11.56 4.54 5.38
C GLU A 134 -11.17 4.38 3.91
N ALA A 135 -11.79 3.44 3.22
CA ALA A 135 -11.53 3.19 1.81
C ALA A 135 -12.82 3.15 1.00
N SER A 136 -12.89 3.98 -0.02
CA SER A 136 -13.95 4.00 -1.03
C SER A 136 -13.39 3.44 -2.34
N ILE A 137 -14.07 2.45 -2.93
CA ILE A 137 -13.54 1.66 -4.04
C ILE A 137 -14.64 1.40 -5.06
N ASN A 138 -14.30 1.58 -6.34
CA ASN A 138 -15.14 1.23 -7.48
C ASN A 138 -14.48 0.14 -8.32
N ASP A 139 -15.22 -0.92 -8.63
CA ASP A 139 -14.74 -2.01 -9.48
C ASP A 139 -15.18 -1.78 -10.92
N VAL A 140 -14.23 -1.87 -11.85
CA VAL A 140 -14.49 -1.75 -13.29
C VAL A 140 -14.09 -3.05 -13.97
N PRO A 141 -15.02 -3.77 -14.63
CA PRO A 141 -14.65 -4.95 -15.39
C PRO A 141 -13.75 -4.57 -16.57
N ILE A 142 -12.71 -5.35 -16.79
CA ILE A 142 -11.75 -5.17 -17.87
C ILE A 142 -11.54 -6.45 -18.66
N LEU A 143 -11.04 -6.32 -19.88
CA LEU A 143 -10.52 -7.44 -20.65
C LEU A 143 -9.11 -7.81 -20.14
N VAL A 144 -8.71 -9.06 -20.32
CA VAL A 144 -7.35 -9.52 -20.01
C VAL A 144 -6.29 -8.64 -20.70
N SER A 145 -6.56 -8.26 -21.96
CA SER A 145 -5.68 -7.38 -22.75
C SER A 145 -5.56 -5.95 -22.21
N GLN A 146 -6.45 -5.54 -21.32
CA GLN A 146 -6.42 -4.21 -20.69
C GLN A 146 -5.68 -4.18 -19.36
N ARG A 147 -5.17 -5.31 -18.90
CA ARG A 147 -4.35 -5.39 -17.68
C ARG A 147 -3.09 -4.53 -17.81
N ARG A 148 -2.70 -3.89 -16.71
CA ARG A 148 -1.51 -3.04 -16.61
C ARG A 148 -0.45 -3.59 -15.67
N PHE A 149 -0.85 -4.43 -14.69
CA PHE A 149 0.05 -4.92 -13.63
C PHE A 149 0.43 -6.37 -13.92
N HIS A 150 1.71 -6.61 -14.21
CA HIS A 150 2.19 -7.88 -14.74
C HIS A 150 3.37 -8.49 -13.97
N TRP A 151 3.85 -7.85 -12.88
CA TRP A 151 4.96 -8.41 -12.11
C TRP A 151 4.56 -9.74 -11.44
N ASP A 152 5.55 -10.52 -11.05
CA ASP A 152 5.32 -11.81 -10.37
C ASP A 152 4.60 -11.59 -9.03
N ALA A 153 3.47 -12.25 -8.84
CA ALA A 153 2.65 -12.14 -7.64
C ALA A 153 2.47 -13.53 -6.98
N PRO A 154 2.42 -13.59 -5.62
CA PRO A 154 2.52 -12.47 -4.68
C PRO A 154 3.95 -11.90 -4.61
N GLY A 155 4.05 -10.60 -4.34
CA GLY A 155 5.33 -9.95 -4.17
C GLY A 155 5.28 -8.44 -4.45
N PRO A 156 6.35 -7.73 -4.07
CA PRO A 156 6.41 -6.28 -4.20
C PRO A 156 6.43 -5.85 -5.67
N ARG A 157 5.85 -4.70 -5.95
CA ARG A 157 5.92 -4.07 -7.26
C ARG A 157 7.38 -3.68 -7.56
N PRO A 158 7.92 -4.08 -8.73
CA PRO A 158 9.30 -3.73 -9.09
C PRO A 158 9.45 -2.22 -9.34
N ALA A 159 10.65 -1.70 -9.11
CA ALA A 159 10.96 -0.29 -9.32
C ALA A 159 10.78 0.17 -10.79
N SER A 160 10.86 -0.77 -11.74
CA SER A 160 10.64 -0.52 -13.17
C SER A 160 9.17 -0.34 -13.56
N ASP A 161 8.24 -0.71 -12.67
CA ASP A 161 6.81 -0.52 -12.94
C ASP A 161 6.46 0.98 -12.84
N PRO A 162 5.77 1.56 -13.83
CA PRO A 162 5.50 3.01 -13.87
C PRO A 162 4.46 3.48 -12.85
N GLY A 163 3.82 2.55 -12.12
CA GLY A 163 2.75 2.88 -11.19
C GLY A 163 1.44 3.20 -11.88
N ILE A 164 0.63 4.05 -11.25
CA ILE A 164 -0.68 4.47 -11.79
C ILE A 164 -0.60 5.84 -12.42
N PRO A 165 -1.22 6.03 -13.60
CA PRO A 165 -1.17 7.31 -14.30
C PRO A 165 -2.01 8.37 -13.58
N ASP A 166 -1.68 9.62 -13.81
CA ASP A 166 -2.53 10.73 -13.44
C ASP A 166 -3.81 10.75 -14.30
N VAL A 167 -4.88 11.31 -13.72
CA VAL A 167 -6.10 11.59 -14.45
C VAL A 167 -5.83 12.72 -15.43
N LYS A 168 -6.18 12.53 -16.70
CA LYS A 168 -6.02 13.51 -17.76
C LYS A 168 -7.33 14.23 -18.02
#